data_42e68914249380b3908f656cc87a921d
#
_entry.id   42e68914249380b3908f656cc87a921d
#
_cell.length_a   1.000
_cell.length_b   1.000
_cell.length_c   1.000
_cell.angle_alpha   90.00
_cell.angle_beta   90.00
_cell.angle_gamma   90.00
#
_symmetry.space_group_name_H-M   'P 1'
#
loop_
_entity.id
_entity.type
_entity.pdbx_description
1 polymer ?
#
loop_
_entity_poly.entity_id
_entity_poly.type
_entity_poly.pdbx_seq_one_letter_code
_entity_poly.pdbx_strand_id
1 'polypeptide(L)'
;ESEAYVFILDNPEIHSVVLDWIVTTEIKQIWHNLCFDGKHIYYNRKRLPKDYEDSQILAKTLLNHVDNTKSATGLKHLMGYKFGAWAVSSDFFSLDQMYNPDLLHYAATDSCATLTLWNEISNYLKD
;
A
#
# COMPACT_ATOMS: atom_id res chain seq x y z
N GLU A 1 -9.29 -12.20 10.22
CA GLU A 1 -10.26 -11.14 9.98
C GLU A 1 -9.53 -9.83 9.73
N SER A 2 -9.97 -9.07 8.71
CA SER A 2 -9.26 -7.89 8.25
C SER A 2 -10.17 -6.67 8.26
N GLU A 3 -9.59 -5.53 8.60
CA GLU A 3 -10.29 -4.26 8.68
C GLU A 3 -9.42 -3.18 8.03
N ALA A 4 -10.04 -2.30 7.28
CA ALA A 4 -9.33 -1.19 6.65
C ALA A 4 -10.18 0.08 6.73
N TYR A 5 -9.49 1.21 6.82
CA TYR A 5 -10.09 2.54 6.75
C TYR A 5 -9.64 3.21 5.47
N VAL A 6 -10.58 3.76 4.73
CA VAL A 6 -10.29 4.45 3.46
C VAL A 6 -10.64 5.92 3.62
N PHE A 7 -9.68 6.79 3.35
CA PHE A 7 -9.85 8.24 3.42
C PHE A 7 -9.98 8.78 2.01
N ILE A 8 -11.10 9.46 1.72
CA ILE A 8 -11.29 10.11 0.42
C ILE A 8 -10.72 11.51 0.53
N LEU A 9 -9.66 11.78 -0.24
CA LEU A 9 -8.88 13.01 -0.15
C LEU A 9 -9.41 14.09 -1.12
N ASP A 10 -10.72 14.31 -1.10
CA ASP A 10 -11.40 15.27 -1.97
C ASP A 10 -11.42 16.69 -1.39
N ASN A 11 -11.06 16.84 -0.13
CA ASN A 11 -11.03 18.09 0.60
C ASN A 11 -9.58 18.44 0.96
N PRO A 12 -9.08 19.65 0.61
CA PRO A 12 -7.70 20.02 0.92
C PRO A 12 -7.34 19.94 2.40
N GLU A 13 -8.28 20.23 3.30
CA GLU A 13 -8.02 20.14 4.74
C GLU A 13 -7.83 18.70 5.18
N ILE A 14 -8.67 17.78 4.73
CA ILE A 14 -8.53 16.35 5.03
C ILE A 14 -7.25 15.81 4.44
N HIS A 15 -6.94 16.17 3.20
CA HIS A 15 -5.71 15.77 2.54
C HIS A 15 -4.48 16.23 3.34
N SER A 16 -4.49 17.48 3.78
CA SER A 16 -3.39 18.03 4.59
C SER A 16 -3.24 17.30 5.92
N VAL A 17 -4.33 17.05 6.62
CA VAL A 17 -4.30 16.34 7.91
C VAL A 17 -3.75 14.91 7.75
N VAL A 18 -4.18 14.20 6.72
CA VAL A 18 -3.71 12.83 6.47
C VAL A 18 -2.22 12.82 6.15
N LEU A 19 -1.75 13.71 5.29
CA LEU A 19 -0.32 13.81 4.95
C LEU A 19 0.53 14.17 6.18
N ASP A 20 0.06 15.11 6.99
CA ASP A 20 0.77 15.49 8.23
C ASP A 20 0.87 14.30 9.18
N TRP A 21 -0.20 13.54 9.34
CA TRP A 21 -0.18 12.36 10.18
C TRP A 21 0.82 11.32 9.68
N ILE A 22 0.84 11.06 8.37
CA ILE A 22 1.75 10.09 7.77
C ILE A 22 3.21 10.41 8.09
N VAL A 23 3.60 11.69 8.03
CA VAL A 23 5.00 12.08 8.22
C VAL A 23 5.37 12.39 9.67
N THR A 24 4.41 12.52 10.58
CA THR A 24 4.68 12.87 11.98
C THR A 24 4.48 11.73 12.97
N THR A 25 3.66 10.74 12.64
CA THR A 25 3.38 9.64 13.56
C THR A 25 4.64 8.81 13.85
N GLU A 26 4.73 8.34 15.09
CA GLU A 26 5.77 7.40 15.51
C GLU A 26 5.40 5.95 15.23
N ILE A 27 4.17 5.68 14.80
CA ILE A 27 3.68 4.34 14.51
C ILE A 27 4.37 3.82 13.25
N LYS A 28 4.89 2.59 13.32
CA LYS A 28 5.49 1.94 12.15
C LYS A 28 4.45 1.73 11.06
N GLN A 29 4.80 2.10 9.84
CA GLN A 29 3.95 1.97 8.66
C GLN A 29 4.48 0.89 7.74
N ILE A 30 3.58 0.13 7.14
CA ILE A 30 3.93 -0.88 6.15
C ILE A 30 3.37 -0.43 4.81
N TRP A 31 4.26 -0.31 3.85
CA TRP A 31 3.93 0.11 2.48
C TRP A 31 4.26 -1.00 1.49
N HIS A 32 3.70 -0.94 0.32
CA HIS A 32 4.11 -1.79 -0.80
C HIS A 32 4.50 -0.88 -1.96
N ASN A 33 5.80 -0.85 -2.27
CA ASN A 33 6.39 0.05 -3.25
C ASN A 33 6.26 1.53 -2.84
N LEU A 34 6.79 1.85 -1.66
CA LEU A 34 6.75 3.23 -1.15
C LEU A 34 7.43 4.23 -2.08
N CYS A 35 8.39 3.78 -2.89
CA CYS A 35 9.02 4.67 -3.88
C CYS A 35 8.00 5.35 -4.79
N PHE A 36 6.91 4.67 -5.11
CA PHE A 36 5.85 5.24 -5.94
C PHE A 36 5.00 6.25 -5.13
N ASP A 37 4.44 5.80 -4.01
CA ASP A 37 3.58 6.67 -3.18
C ASP A 37 4.38 7.74 -2.45
N GLY A 38 5.62 7.45 -2.09
CA GLY A 38 6.49 8.35 -1.36
C GLY A 38 6.83 9.61 -2.14
N LYS A 39 6.82 9.57 -3.45
CA LYS A 39 7.04 10.76 -4.28
C LYS A 39 5.97 11.82 -4.00
N HIS A 40 4.72 11.41 -3.90
CA HIS A 40 3.61 12.31 -3.59
C HIS A 40 3.76 12.89 -2.17
N ILE A 41 4.09 12.05 -1.20
CA ILE A 41 4.29 12.47 0.19
C ILE A 41 5.44 13.46 0.27
N TYR A 42 6.58 13.15 -0.32
CA TYR A 42 7.75 14.02 -0.29
C TYR A 42 7.51 15.33 -1.04
N TYR A 43 6.81 15.29 -2.16
CA TYR A 43 6.48 16.50 -2.92
C TYR A 43 5.70 17.50 -2.05
N ASN A 44 4.76 17.00 -1.26
CA ASN A 44 3.87 17.85 -0.47
C ASN A 44 4.44 18.22 0.90
N ARG A 45 5.29 17.38 1.51
CA ARG A 45 5.76 17.57 2.89
C ARG A 45 7.28 17.66 3.03
N LYS A 46 8.04 17.39 1.95
CA LYS A 46 9.50 17.42 1.93
C LYS A 46 10.14 16.45 2.94
N ARG A 47 9.43 15.39 3.29
CA ARG A 47 9.94 14.30 4.13
C ARG A 47 9.09 13.05 3.94
N LEU A 48 9.63 11.93 4.38
CA LEU A 48 8.98 10.61 4.33
C LEU A 48 8.49 10.22 5.73
N PRO A 49 7.72 9.12 5.85
CA PRO A 49 7.34 8.58 7.16
C PRO A 49 8.56 8.35 8.06
N LYS A 50 8.40 8.51 9.36
CA LYS A 50 9.49 8.36 10.33
C LYS A 50 9.93 6.91 10.49
N ASP A 51 8.99 5.97 10.51
CA ASP A 51 9.27 4.55 10.70
C ASP A 51 8.44 3.76 9.70
N TYR A 52 9.10 3.09 8.78
CA TYR A 52 8.39 2.34 7.75
C TYR A 52 9.19 1.15 7.27
N GLU A 53 8.46 0.17 6.73
CA GLU A 53 9.03 -0.94 5.96
C GLU A 53 8.25 -1.09 4.67
N ASP A 54 8.90 -1.65 3.66
CA ASP A 54 8.32 -1.85 2.34
C ASP A 54 8.24 -3.34 2.06
N SER A 55 7.01 -3.85 1.99
CA SER A 55 6.77 -5.28 1.76
C SER A 55 7.25 -5.74 0.38
N GLN A 56 7.32 -4.84 -0.62
CA GLN A 56 7.87 -5.20 -1.92
C GLN A 56 9.38 -5.42 -1.84
N ILE A 57 10.10 -4.62 -1.07
CA ILE A 57 11.54 -4.79 -0.86
C ILE A 57 11.80 -6.11 -0.14
N LEU A 58 11.01 -6.44 0.87
CA LEU A 58 11.13 -7.72 1.57
C LEU A 58 10.86 -8.89 0.61
N ALA A 59 9.83 -8.78 -0.23
CA ALA A 59 9.53 -9.82 -1.22
C ALA A 59 10.66 -9.97 -2.24
N LYS A 60 11.24 -8.88 -2.71
CA LYS A 60 12.39 -8.92 -3.62
C LYS A 60 13.58 -9.62 -2.98
N THR A 61 13.84 -9.34 -1.71
CA THR A 61 14.93 -9.97 -0.98
C THR A 61 14.71 -11.48 -0.86
N LEU A 62 13.49 -11.89 -0.54
CA LEU A 62 13.15 -13.31 -0.40
C LEU A 62 13.25 -14.05 -1.74
N LEU A 63 12.82 -13.43 -2.83
CA LEU A 63 12.75 -14.05 -4.16
C LEU A 63 13.97 -13.76 -5.04
N ASN A 64 15.00 -13.16 -4.48
CA ASN A 64 16.14 -12.62 -5.25
C ASN A 64 16.79 -13.66 -6.18
N HIS A 65 16.91 -14.90 -5.74
CA HIS A 65 17.55 -15.96 -6.50
C HIS A 65 16.56 -16.79 -7.34
N VAL A 66 15.28 -16.48 -7.25
CA VAL A 66 14.21 -17.17 -8.01
C VAL A 66 13.66 -16.25 -9.08
N ASP A 67 13.02 -15.17 -8.65
CA ASP A 67 12.44 -14.16 -9.53
C ASP A 67 12.24 -12.87 -8.73
N ASN A 68 12.96 -11.82 -9.10
CA ASN A 68 12.86 -10.53 -8.43
C ASN A 68 12.35 -9.42 -9.34
N THR A 69 11.68 -9.77 -10.42
CA THR A 69 11.10 -8.78 -11.31
C THR A 69 10.00 -7.98 -10.61
N LYS A 70 9.72 -6.79 -11.12
CA LYS A 70 8.68 -5.92 -10.56
C LYS A 70 7.30 -6.59 -10.59
N SER A 71 6.98 -7.33 -11.66
CA SER A 71 5.70 -8.02 -11.77
C SER A 71 5.59 -9.19 -10.79
N ALA A 72 6.67 -9.94 -10.55
CA ALA A 72 6.69 -11.06 -9.62
C ALA A 72 6.53 -10.58 -8.17
N THR A 73 6.97 -9.35 -7.85
CA THR A 73 6.85 -8.78 -6.51
C THR A 73 5.68 -7.80 -6.38
N GLY A 74 4.82 -7.71 -7.39
CA GLY A 74 3.60 -6.93 -7.32
C GLY A 74 2.61 -7.50 -6.30
N LEU A 75 1.88 -6.62 -5.63
CA LEU A 75 0.99 -7.00 -4.54
C LEU A 75 -0.09 -8.01 -5.01
N LYS A 76 -0.71 -7.76 -6.17
CA LYS A 76 -1.76 -8.63 -6.72
C LYS A 76 -1.22 -10.00 -7.09
N HIS A 77 0.01 -10.05 -7.58
CA HIS A 77 0.67 -11.31 -7.91
C HIS A 77 0.95 -12.14 -6.66
N LEU A 78 1.50 -11.49 -5.62
CA LEU A 78 1.89 -12.19 -4.39
C LEU A 78 0.71 -12.61 -3.53
N MET A 79 -0.36 -11.83 -3.50
CA MET A 79 -1.47 -12.04 -2.56
C MET A 79 -2.78 -12.47 -3.24
N GLY A 80 -2.75 -12.72 -4.54
CA GLY A 80 -3.94 -13.15 -5.28
C GLY A 80 -4.53 -14.47 -4.78
N TYR A 81 -3.68 -15.37 -4.28
CA TYR A 81 -4.13 -16.65 -3.76
C TYR A 81 -5.03 -16.51 -2.53
N LYS A 82 -4.89 -15.42 -1.78
CA LYS A 82 -5.62 -15.20 -0.52
C LYS A 82 -6.77 -14.21 -0.68
N PHE A 83 -6.57 -13.16 -1.47
CA PHE A 83 -7.55 -12.09 -1.64
C PHE A 83 -8.29 -12.16 -2.97
N GLY A 84 -7.95 -13.12 -3.82
CA GLY A 84 -8.49 -13.20 -5.17
C GLY A 84 -7.83 -12.18 -6.10
N ALA A 85 -8.26 -12.17 -7.34
CA ALA A 85 -7.73 -11.24 -8.33
C ALA A 85 -8.51 -9.92 -8.25
N TRP A 86 -8.22 -9.12 -7.22
CA TRP A 86 -8.91 -7.84 -7.07
C TRP A 86 -8.31 -6.81 -8.02
N ALA A 87 -9.19 -6.14 -8.72
CA ALA A 87 -8.81 -5.10 -9.68
C ALA A 87 -10.03 -4.22 -9.95
N VAL A 88 -9.77 -3.03 -10.46
CA VAL A 88 -10.83 -2.15 -10.96
C VAL A 88 -10.44 -1.67 -12.34
N SER A 89 -11.44 -1.26 -13.13
CA SER A 89 -11.19 -0.65 -14.43
C SER A 89 -10.40 0.65 -14.24
N SER A 90 -9.47 0.92 -15.16
CA SER A 90 -8.71 2.16 -15.17
C SER A 90 -9.61 3.41 -15.24
N ASP A 91 -10.83 3.27 -15.74
CA ASP A 91 -11.80 4.36 -15.80
C ASP A 91 -12.23 4.83 -14.41
N PHE A 92 -12.07 4.00 -13.38
CA PHE A 92 -12.43 4.35 -12.01
C PHE A 92 -11.42 5.27 -11.34
N PHE A 93 -10.24 5.48 -11.94
CA PHE A 93 -9.22 6.37 -11.39
C PHE A 93 -9.40 7.82 -11.84
N SER A 94 -10.64 8.29 -11.84
CA SER A 94 -10.99 9.68 -12.16
C SER A 94 -11.70 10.32 -10.98
N LEU A 95 -11.69 11.66 -10.94
CA LEU A 95 -12.24 12.41 -9.79
C LEU A 95 -13.74 12.16 -9.57
N ASP A 96 -14.49 11.90 -10.63
CA ASP A 96 -15.92 11.64 -10.53
C ASP A 96 -16.23 10.23 -10.01
N GLN A 97 -15.22 9.37 -9.90
CA GLN A 97 -15.38 8.00 -9.40
C GLN A 97 -14.87 7.80 -7.97
N MET A 98 -14.43 8.86 -7.30
CA MET A 98 -13.75 8.70 -5.99
C MET A 98 -14.66 8.14 -4.89
N TYR A 99 -15.97 8.20 -5.05
CA TYR A 99 -16.92 7.60 -4.12
C TYR A 99 -17.47 6.25 -4.60
N ASN A 100 -16.96 5.71 -5.70
CA ASN A 100 -17.42 4.43 -6.23
C ASN A 100 -17.07 3.31 -5.24
N PRO A 101 -18.07 2.51 -4.78
CA PRO A 101 -17.79 1.43 -3.82
C PRO A 101 -16.75 0.43 -4.29
N ASP A 102 -16.68 0.14 -5.58
CA ASP A 102 -15.70 -0.80 -6.11
C ASP A 102 -14.28 -0.26 -5.97
N LEU A 103 -14.09 1.04 -6.19
CA LEU A 103 -12.78 1.67 -6.00
C LEU A 103 -12.39 1.70 -4.52
N LEU A 104 -13.35 1.99 -3.64
CA LEU A 104 -13.09 1.98 -2.20
C LEU A 104 -12.74 0.59 -1.70
N HIS A 105 -13.42 -0.43 -2.19
CA HIS A 105 -13.10 -1.82 -1.86
C HIS A 105 -11.71 -2.20 -2.37
N TYR A 106 -11.35 -1.78 -3.57
CA TYR A 106 -10.02 -1.99 -4.14
C TYR A 106 -8.93 -1.39 -3.24
N ALA A 107 -9.11 -0.15 -2.81
CA ALA A 107 -8.15 0.54 -1.94
C ALA A 107 -8.03 -0.17 -0.57
N ALA A 108 -9.15 -0.57 0.01
CA ALA A 108 -9.17 -1.29 1.28
C ALA A 108 -8.44 -2.62 1.17
N THR A 109 -8.66 -3.36 0.08
CA THR A 109 -8.00 -4.64 -0.16
C THR A 109 -6.49 -4.46 -0.31
N ASP A 110 -6.04 -3.40 -1.00
CA ASP A 110 -4.61 -3.09 -1.10
C ASP A 110 -3.97 -2.95 0.28
N SER A 111 -4.60 -2.24 1.20
CA SER A 111 -4.08 -2.04 2.55
C SER A 111 -4.01 -3.36 3.34
N CYS A 112 -5.08 -4.12 3.34
CA CYS A 112 -5.13 -5.41 4.03
C CYS A 112 -4.11 -6.40 3.48
N ALA A 113 -3.99 -6.46 2.15
CA ALA A 113 -3.05 -7.35 1.49
C ALA A 113 -1.60 -6.99 1.80
N THR A 114 -1.28 -5.69 1.85
CA THR A 114 0.06 -5.21 2.18
C THR A 114 0.49 -5.65 3.58
N LEU A 115 -0.36 -5.45 4.57
CA LEU A 115 -0.05 -5.85 5.95
C LEU A 115 0.04 -7.37 6.08
N THR A 116 -0.88 -8.10 5.44
CA THR A 116 -0.86 -9.56 5.45
C THR A 116 0.42 -10.10 4.84
N LEU A 117 0.84 -9.55 3.70
CA LEU A 117 2.08 -9.95 3.05
C LEU A 117 3.28 -9.71 3.95
N TRP A 118 3.36 -8.52 4.57
CA TRP A 118 4.45 -8.20 5.48
C TRP A 118 4.51 -9.18 6.65
N ASN A 119 3.35 -9.50 7.24
CA ASN A 119 3.28 -10.46 8.34
C ASN A 119 3.74 -11.85 7.92
N GLU A 120 3.33 -12.33 6.76
CA GLU A 120 3.70 -13.64 6.26
C GLU A 120 5.22 -13.74 5.99
N ILE A 121 5.79 -12.74 5.33
CA ILE A 121 7.23 -12.71 5.05
C ILE A 121 8.02 -12.60 6.35
N SER A 122 7.61 -11.74 7.26
CA SER A 122 8.29 -11.54 8.54
C SER A 122 8.27 -12.83 9.38
N ASN A 123 7.16 -13.54 9.40
CA ASN A 123 7.06 -14.82 10.11
C ASN A 123 7.94 -15.89 9.46
N TYR A 124 7.99 -15.92 8.14
CA TYR A 124 8.85 -16.86 7.41
C TYR A 124 10.33 -16.61 7.73
N LEU A 125 10.75 -15.35 7.78
CA LEU A 125 12.14 -14.98 8.02
C LEU A 125 12.59 -15.17 9.48
N LYS A 126 11.66 -15.31 10.42
CA LYS A 126 12.00 -15.60 11.83
C LYS A 126 12.50 -17.01 12.03
N ASP A 127 12.11 -17.93 11.17
CA ASP A 127 12.49 -19.33 11.23
C ASP A 127 13.75 -19.56 10.41
#